data_57ca1a0a379fb89e4d52d28f3b567b14
#
_entry.id   57ca1a0a379fb89e4d52d28f3b567b14
#
_cell.length_a   1.000
_cell.length_b   1.000
_cell.length_c   1.000
_cell.angle_alpha   90.00
_cell.angle_beta   90.00
_cell.angle_gamma   90.00
#
_symmetry.space_group_name_H-M   'P 1'
#
loop_
_entity.id
_entity.type
_entity.pdbx_description
1 polymer ?
#
loop_
_entity_poly.entity_id
_entity_poly.type
_entity_poly.pdbx_seq_one_letter_code
_entity_poly.pdbx_strand_id
1 'polypeptide(L)' 'PRVMMEKLPSPAKLKKKGLKVSWKAVPAAAGYVIFDNDHVVGFAKEPVYNLSSEIKGNLKVCAVNRYGSLGTESVL' A
#
# COMPACT_ATOMS: atom_id res chain seq x y z
N PRO A 1 -1.96 -29.84 8.62
CA PRO A 1 -2.66 -28.60 8.30
C PRO A 1 -1.71 -27.65 7.61
N ARG A 2 -2.22 -26.94 6.69
CA ARG A 2 -1.41 -25.99 5.99
C ARG A 2 -1.56 -24.62 6.65
N VAL A 3 -0.50 -23.87 6.56
CA VAL A 3 -0.53 -22.50 6.99
C VAL A 3 -1.23 -21.69 5.93
N MET A 4 -2.29 -21.01 6.33
CA MET A 4 -2.99 -20.11 5.44
C MET A 4 -2.38 -18.74 5.58
N MET A 5 -1.82 -18.23 4.52
CA MET A 5 -1.35 -16.87 4.52
C MET A 5 -2.55 -15.98 4.30
N GLU A 6 -2.94 -15.30 5.35
CA GLU A 6 -4.07 -14.40 5.26
C GLU A 6 -3.73 -13.22 4.39
N LYS A 7 -4.57 -12.98 3.41
CA LYS A 7 -4.42 -11.83 2.56
C LYS A 7 -5.03 -10.63 3.26
N LEU A 8 -4.23 -9.62 3.51
CA LEU A 8 -4.71 -8.43 4.16
C LEU A 8 -5.69 -7.68 3.28
N PRO A 9 -6.65 -6.98 3.86
CA PRO A 9 -7.58 -6.19 3.07
C PRO A 9 -6.88 -5.01 2.42
N SER A 10 -7.51 -4.45 1.41
CA SER A 10 -6.98 -3.27 0.75
C SER A 10 -7.04 -2.08 1.71
N PRO A 11 -6.02 -1.20 1.68
CA PRO A 11 -6.07 0.00 2.49
C PRO A 11 -7.28 0.85 2.11
N ALA A 12 -8.07 1.24 3.09
CA ALA A 12 -9.26 2.03 2.85
C ALA A 12 -8.91 3.52 2.80
N LYS A 13 -9.81 4.29 2.19
CA LYS A 13 -9.70 5.75 2.17
C LYS A 13 -8.39 6.24 1.57
N LEU A 14 -7.95 5.55 0.54
CA LEU A 14 -6.75 5.98 -0.20
C LEU A 14 -7.01 7.32 -0.86
N LYS A 15 -6.16 8.29 -0.58
CA LYS A 15 -6.29 9.60 -1.17
C LYS A 15 -4.91 10.23 -1.36
N LYS A 16 -4.85 11.15 -2.30
CA LYS A 16 -3.62 11.84 -2.64
C LYS A 16 -3.89 13.34 -2.62
N LYS A 17 -3.01 14.08 -1.97
CA LYS A 17 -3.09 15.53 -1.94
C LYS A 17 -1.70 16.06 -2.29
N GLY A 18 -1.57 16.61 -3.48
CA GLY A 18 -0.26 16.97 -3.98
C GLY A 18 0.61 15.73 -4.11
N LEU A 19 1.73 15.69 -3.43
CA LEU A 19 2.62 14.55 -3.42
C LEU A 19 2.45 13.68 -2.18
N LYS A 20 1.49 14.02 -1.33
CA LYS A 20 1.25 13.26 -0.12
C LYS A 20 0.12 12.28 -0.34
N VAL A 21 0.40 10.99 -0.13
CA VAL A 21 -0.57 9.92 -0.26
C VAL A 21 -0.87 9.41 1.15
N SER A 22 -2.14 9.19 1.44
CA SER A 22 -2.53 8.66 2.74
C SER A 22 -3.68 7.69 2.59
N TRP A 23 -3.80 6.83 3.57
CA TRP A 23 -4.85 5.82 3.61
C TRP A 23 -5.11 5.43 5.05
N LYS A 24 -6.12 4.61 5.27
CA LYS A 24 -6.42 4.14 6.60
C LYS A 24 -5.52 2.96 6.95
N ALA A 25 -4.98 2.96 8.15
CA ALA A 25 -4.11 1.87 8.59
C ALA A 25 -4.84 0.52 8.53
N VAL A 26 -4.13 -0.50 8.07
CA VAL A 26 -4.65 -1.85 7.98
C VAL A 26 -4.18 -2.62 9.21
N PRO A 27 -5.10 -3.20 10.01
CA PRO A 27 -4.69 -3.99 11.16
C PRO A 27 -3.80 -5.15 10.73
N ALA A 28 -2.79 -5.44 11.53
CA ALA A 28 -1.83 -6.52 11.29
C ALA A 28 -0.91 -6.28 10.09
N ALA A 29 -0.96 -5.12 9.46
CA ALA A 29 -0.02 -4.82 8.39
C ALA A 29 1.34 -4.49 8.98
N ALA A 30 2.39 -5.07 8.40
CA ALA A 30 3.76 -4.74 8.78
C ALA A 30 4.25 -3.50 8.04
N GLY A 31 3.63 -3.19 6.93
CA GLY A 31 3.97 -2.03 6.14
C GLY A 31 3.11 -1.96 4.90
N TYR A 32 3.46 -1.08 3.99
CA TYR A 32 2.71 -0.86 2.76
C TYR A 32 3.69 -0.65 1.62
N VAL A 33 3.31 -1.12 0.44
CA VAL A 33 4.10 -0.91 -0.77
C VAL A 33 3.30 -0.02 -1.69
N ILE A 34 3.95 0.99 -2.22
CA ILE A 34 3.33 1.98 -3.10
C ILE A 34 3.78 1.72 -4.52
N PHE A 35 2.83 1.66 -5.44
CA PHE A 35 3.09 1.37 -6.85
C PHE A 35 2.63 2.52 -7.73
N ASP A 36 3.37 2.71 -8.83
CA ASP A 36 2.94 3.51 -9.96
C ASP A 36 2.69 2.51 -11.09
N ASN A 37 1.42 2.22 -11.37
CA ASN A 37 1.02 1.11 -12.23
C ASN A 37 1.60 -0.18 -11.65
N ASP A 38 2.57 -0.79 -12.33
CA ASP A 38 3.19 -2.02 -11.87
C ASP A 38 4.58 -1.81 -11.31
N HIS A 39 5.01 -0.56 -11.17
CA HIS A 39 6.34 -0.25 -10.67
C HIS A 39 6.29 0.14 -9.20
N VAL A 40 7.20 -0.43 -8.41
CA VAL A 40 7.30 -0.08 -7.01
C VAL A 40 7.90 1.32 -6.90
N VAL A 41 7.16 2.21 -6.24
CA VAL A 41 7.62 3.57 -6.00
C VAL A 41 8.34 3.66 -4.67
N GLY A 42 7.83 2.95 -3.67
CA GLY A 42 8.41 3.02 -2.35
C GLY A 42 7.70 2.12 -1.37
N PHE A 43 8.12 2.23 -0.14
CA PHE A 43 7.62 1.43 0.97
C PHE A 43 7.37 2.35 2.15
N ALA A 44 6.28 2.11 2.87
CA ALA A 44 5.94 2.92 4.04
C ALA A 44 5.56 2.01 5.20
N LYS A 45 5.96 2.39 6.40
CA LYS A 45 5.54 1.69 7.62
C LYS A 45 4.31 2.34 8.22
N GLU A 46 4.07 3.60 7.87
CA GLU A 46 2.93 4.36 8.34
C GLU A 46 1.91 4.46 7.22
N PRO A 47 0.63 4.77 7.51
CA PRO A 47 -0.38 4.90 6.46
C PRO A 47 -0.29 6.22 5.70
N VAL A 48 0.91 6.61 5.38
CA VAL A 48 1.18 7.83 4.64
C VAL A 48 2.50 7.68 3.89
N TYR A 49 2.57 8.27 2.72
CA TYR A 49 3.80 8.24 1.93
C TYR A 49 3.92 9.54 1.14
N ASN A 50 5.11 10.10 1.14
CA ASN A 50 5.39 11.31 0.38
C ASN A 50 6.11 10.93 -0.90
N LEU A 51 5.47 11.24 -2.03
CA LEU A 51 6.05 10.95 -3.34
C LEU A 51 7.18 11.92 -3.62
N SER A 52 8.20 11.45 -4.34
CA SER A 52 9.27 12.34 -4.76
C SER A 52 8.93 13.09 -6.03
N SER A 53 7.95 12.61 -6.79
CA SER A 53 7.51 13.29 -8.00
C SER A 53 6.09 12.84 -8.31
N GLU A 54 5.43 13.55 -9.22
CA GLU A 54 4.08 13.20 -9.63
C GLU A 54 4.05 11.83 -10.27
N ILE A 55 3.00 11.09 -9.96
CA ILE A 55 2.75 9.78 -10.56
C ILE A 55 1.85 9.99 -11.77
N LYS A 56 2.29 9.50 -12.92
CA LYS A 56 1.53 9.64 -14.16
C LYS A 56 0.62 8.47 -14.42
N GLY A 57 0.83 7.36 -13.75
CA GLY A 57 0.00 6.18 -13.90
C GLY A 57 -0.99 6.05 -12.76
N ASN A 58 -1.48 4.85 -12.56
CA ASN A 58 -2.41 4.57 -11.48
C ASN A 58 -1.65 4.34 -10.19
N LEU A 59 -1.99 5.11 -9.18
CA LEU A 59 -1.38 4.96 -7.87
C LEU A 59 -2.07 3.81 -7.14
N LYS A 60 -1.28 2.87 -6.66
CA LYS A 60 -1.79 1.71 -5.93
C LYS A 60 -1.03 1.56 -4.64
N VAL A 61 -1.70 1.05 -3.62
CA VAL A 61 -1.08 0.76 -2.33
C VAL A 61 -1.52 -0.61 -1.87
N CYS A 62 -0.57 -1.42 -1.44
CA CYS A 62 -0.84 -2.74 -0.89
C CYS A 62 -0.32 -2.82 0.52
N ALA A 63 -1.08 -3.43 1.42
CA ALA A 63 -0.59 -3.74 2.74
C ALA A 63 0.28 -4.99 2.65
N VAL A 64 1.30 -5.06 3.50
CA VAL A 64 2.22 -6.20 3.54
C VAL A 64 2.13 -6.79 4.93
N ASN A 65 1.99 -8.12 5.01
CA ASN A 65 2.00 -8.77 6.32
C ASN A 65 3.44 -9.00 6.77
N ARG A 66 3.58 -9.53 7.98
CA ARG A 66 4.92 -9.72 8.56
C ARG A 66 5.75 -10.76 7.81
N TYR A 67 5.15 -11.53 6.94
CA TYR A 67 5.86 -12.52 6.12
C TYR A 67 6.26 -11.96 4.77
N GLY A 68 5.93 -10.72 4.49
CA GLY A 68 6.28 -10.11 3.22
C GLY A 68 5.29 -10.33 2.11
N SER A 69 4.13 -10.91 2.42
CA SER A 69 3.10 -11.15 1.40
C SER A 69 2.25 -9.92 1.20
N LEU A 70 1.99 -9.58 -0.05
CA LEU A 70 1.15 -8.44 -0.38
C LEU A 70 -0.31 -8.81 -0.22
N GLY A 71 -1.08 -7.89 0.34
CA GLY A 71 -2.51 -8.02 0.42
C GLY A 71 -3.18 -7.50 -0.83
N THR A 72 -4.49 -7.26 -0.71
CA THR A 72 -5.26 -6.70 -1.82
C THR A 72 -4.84 -5.26 -2.06
N GLU A 73 -4.64 -4.90 -3.31
CA GLU A 73 -4.24 -3.54 -3.64
C GLU A 73 -5.42 -2.58 -3.59
N SER A 74 -5.11 -1.34 -3.27
CA SER A 74 -6.06 -0.25 -3.33
C SER A 74 -5.61 0.67 -4.45
N VAL A 75 -6.53 1.07 -5.30
CA VAL A 75 -6.23 1.92 -6.46
C VAL A 75 -6.88 3.26 -6.25
N LEU A 76 -6.07 4.31 -6.45
CA LEU A 76 -6.57 5.69 -6.31
C LEU A 76 -7.46 6.06 -7.49
#